data_89c80d4680b86488ace5587ef2819266
#
_entry.id   89c80d4680b86488ace5587ef2819266
#
_cell.length_a   1.000
_cell.length_b   1.000
_cell.length_c   1.000
_cell.angle_alpha   90.00
_cell.angle_beta   90.00
_cell.angle_gamma   90.00
#
_symmetry.space_group_name_H-M   'P 1'
#
loop_
_entity.id
_entity.type
_entity.pdbx_description
1 polymer ?
#
loop_
_entity_poly.entity_id
_entity_poly.type
_entity_poly.pdbx_seq_one_letter_code
_entity_poly.pdbx_strand_id
1 'polypeptide(L)'
;MSTDVLIKTPEENELQYIFRVGQAKDCGIISQTWEELTPRINIELGFDDTEARGSSAFRKQYRLMQKAWDDVFSKQQFSNERASEIEDQINELFKAKKQVQDQRREFRKLLTVDARFENLTDKLTESVNHLCEIKPLVFEDYVLNTNDCEAVIAWADWHYGMITDNIWNQYNTDICRQRVSNFVSKAIKYIQLHGVKTLHIMLLGDAAHGAIHTGCRVASEEDTCDQLMQSSEIMAEAINELSSYVTTVNVYATYGNHLRTVQNKNDSIHSDNMEKIIPWWLEQRLQNNSRVNIVKSDYYEFIYLNVCGYNIVGAHGDLEKFKQFGLTVNTLFTKKYGKTIDYTVSADKHHIEEFEIMGIESILVRSLCGSDEHSNNHRLYSAPGQTLMIFTPEDGRECTYNIKL
;
A
#
# COMPACT_ATOMS: atom_id res chain seq x y z
N MET A 1 -3.85 -38.34 -12.58
CA MET A 1 -3.44 -39.53 -11.78
C MET A 1 -4.28 -39.73 -10.51
N SER A 2 -5.52 -39.30 -10.42
CA SER A 2 -6.34 -39.45 -9.17
C SER A 2 -7.51 -40.42 -9.32
N THR A 3 -7.73 -41.03 -10.47
CA THR A 3 -8.88 -41.91 -10.74
C THR A 3 -8.69 -43.32 -10.26
N ASP A 4 -7.47 -43.84 -10.21
CA ASP A 4 -7.19 -45.21 -9.78
C ASP A 4 -7.38 -45.48 -8.27
N VAL A 5 -7.18 -44.49 -7.43
CA VAL A 5 -7.26 -44.64 -5.97
C VAL A 5 -8.70 -44.78 -5.46
N LEU A 6 -9.69 -44.34 -6.23
CA LEU A 6 -11.11 -44.42 -5.90
C LEU A 6 -11.82 -45.66 -6.44
N ILE A 7 -11.15 -46.50 -7.24
CA ILE A 7 -11.70 -47.73 -7.78
C ILE A 7 -11.43 -48.85 -6.75
N LYS A 8 -12.47 -49.57 -6.38
CA LYS A 8 -12.34 -50.75 -5.51
C LYS A 8 -11.72 -51.91 -6.30
N THR A 9 -10.64 -52.51 -5.77
CA THR A 9 -10.06 -53.69 -6.40
C THR A 9 -10.87 -54.97 -6.10
N PRO A 10 -10.86 -55.96 -6.98
CA PRO A 10 -11.65 -57.21 -6.76
C PRO A 10 -11.26 -57.97 -5.50
N GLU A 11 -10.03 -57.80 -5.05
CA GLU A 11 -9.49 -58.50 -3.88
C GLU A 11 -9.76 -57.76 -2.57
N GLU A 12 -10.20 -56.50 -2.63
CA GLU A 12 -10.51 -55.70 -1.45
C GLU A 12 -11.91 -56.02 -0.89
N ASN A 13 -12.02 -56.22 0.42
CA ASN A 13 -13.31 -56.17 1.07
C ASN A 13 -13.71 -54.69 1.36
N GLU A 14 -14.94 -54.45 1.80
CA GLU A 14 -15.48 -53.14 2.10
C GLU A 14 -14.56 -52.32 3.03
N LEU A 15 -14.10 -52.97 4.14
CA LEU A 15 -13.30 -52.29 5.14
C LEU A 15 -11.93 -51.88 4.61
N GLN A 16 -11.27 -52.75 3.85
CA GLN A 16 -9.97 -52.46 3.26
C GLN A 16 -10.06 -51.32 2.23
N TYR A 17 -11.12 -51.28 1.43
CA TYR A 17 -11.37 -50.20 0.48
C TYR A 17 -11.58 -48.86 1.20
N ILE A 18 -12.45 -48.77 2.21
CA ILE A 18 -12.71 -47.54 2.99
C ILE A 18 -11.44 -47.09 3.70
N PHE A 19 -10.66 -48.03 4.23
CA PHE A 19 -9.40 -47.69 4.90
C PHE A 19 -8.38 -47.09 3.94
N ARG A 20 -8.21 -47.68 2.78
CA ARG A 20 -7.30 -47.18 1.72
C ARG A 20 -7.72 -45.81 1.21
N VAL A 21 -8.99 -45.57 0.96
CA VAL A 21 -9.53 -44.26 0.55
C VAL A 21 -9.30 -43.21 1.66
N GLY A 22 -9.54 -43.60 2.92
CA GLY A 22 -9.29 -42.71 4.06
C GLY A 22 -7.83 -42.35 4.22
N GLN A 23 -6.91 -43.33 4.12
CA GLN A 23 -5.47 -43.08 4.15
C GLN A 23 -5.02 -42.16 3.00
N ALA A 24 -5.51 -42.40 1.77
CA ALA A 24 -5.19 -41.57 0.61
C ALA A 24 -5.66 -40.12 0.81
N LYS A 25 -6.78 -39.93 1.52
CA LYS A 25 -7.27 -38.61 1.89
C LYS A 25 -6.37 -37.96 2.95
N ASP A 26 -6.01 -38.66 4.02
CA ASP A 26 -5.15 -38.13 5.08
C ASP A 26 -3.74 -37.82 4.58
N CYS A 27 -3.23 -38.62 3.62
CA CYS A 27 -1.97 -38.37 2.93
C CYS A 27 -2.07 -37.24 1.85
N GLY A 28 -3.25 -36.65 1.63
CA GLY A 28 -3.45 -35.56 0.68
C GLY A 28 -3.35 -35.99 -0.79
N ILE A 29 -3.46 -37.30 -1.08
CA ILE A 29 -3.57 -37.85 -2.43
C ILE A 29 -4.96 -37.52 -3.00
N ILE A 30 -5.99 -37.56 -2.17
CA ILE A 30 -7.37 -37.18 -2.47
C ILE A 30 -7.65 -35.84 -1.79
N SER A 31 -8.05 -34.82 -2.56
CA SER A 31 -8.37 -33.48 -2.06
C SER A 31 -9.85 -33.30 -1.69
N GLN A 32 -10.71 -34.21 -2.12
CA GLN A 32 -12.17 -34.18 -1.94
C GLN A 32 -12.56 -34.39 -0.46
N THR A 33 -13.69 -33.81 -0.07
CA THR A 33 -14.29 -34.01 1.27
C THR A 33 -14.95 -35.40 1.36
N TRP A 34 -15.26 -35.87 2.54
CA TRP A 34 -16.01 -37.12 2.73
C TRP A 34 -17.41 -37.06 2.10
N GLU A 35 -18.01 -35.87 2.10
CA GLU A 35 -19.29 -35.59 1.45
C GLU A 35 -19.23 -35.79 -0.05
N GLU A 36 -18.19 -35.28 -0.71
CA GLU A 36 -17.97 -35.42 -2.15
C GLU A 36 -17.58 -36.84 -2.57
N LEU A 37 -16.90 -37.59 -1.69
CA LEU A 37 -16.50 -38.97 -1.96
C LEU A 37 -17.65 -39.98 -1.75
N THR A 38 -18.62 -39.67 -0.89
CA THR A 38 -19.70 -40.56 -0.49
C THR A 38 -20.47 -41.20 -1.68
N PRO A 39 -20.92 -40.43 -2.68
CA PRO A 39 -21.64 -41.05 -3.82
C PRO A 39 -20.78 -42.06 -4.57
N ARG A 40 -19.50 -41.75 -4.75
CA ARG A 40 -18.56 -42.64 -5.42
C ARG A 40 -18.28 -43.89 -4.63
N ILE A 41 -18.09 -43.78 -3.31
CA ILE A 41 -17.86 -44.91 -2.42
C ILE A 41 -19.08 -45.88 -2.45
N ASN A 42 -20.31 -45.35 -2.40
CA ASN A 42 -21.51 -46.16 -2.47
C ASN A 42 -21.59 -46.94 -3.79
N ILE A 43 -21.26 -46.31 -4.92
CA ILE A 43 -21.23 -46.99 -6.25
C ILE A 43 -20.18 -48.10 -6.25
N GLU A 44 -18.96 -47.84 -5.80
CA GLU A 44 -17.87 -48.85 -5.80
C GLU A 44 -18.13 -50.02 -4.84
N LEU A 45 -18.94 -49.80 -3.79
CA LEU A 45 -19.38 -50.85 -2.87
C LEU A 45 -20.62 -51.58 -3.35
N GLY A 46 -21.28 -51.13 -4.45
CA GLY A 46 -22.46 -51.75 -5.02
C GLY A 46 -23.73 -51.52 -4.22
N PHE A 47 -23.80 -50.46 -3.38
CA PHE A 47 -24.98 -50.12 -2.60
C PHE A 47 -26.04 -49.47 -3.47
N ASP A 48 -27.27 -49.94 -3.36
CA ASP A 48 -28.44 -49.28 -3.96
C ASP A 48 -28.95 -48.11 -3.06
N ASP A 49 -29.97 -47.42 -3.52
CA ASP A 49 -30.53 -46.25 -2.78
C ASP A 49 -31.04 -46.58 -1.37
N THR A 50 -31.33 -47.86 -1.08
CA THR A 50 -31.82 -48.33 0.23
C THR A 50 -30.68 -48.69 1.17
N GLU A 51 -29.53 -49.05 0.61
CA GLU A 51 -28.31 -49.43 1.38
C GLU A 51 -27.28 -48.28 1.45
N ALA A 52 -27.46 -47.21 0.67
CA ALA A 52 -26.54 -46.08 0.57
C ALA A 52 -26.27 -45.48 1.94
N ARG A 53 -24.98 -45.30 2.26
CA ARG A 53 -24.53 -44.75 3.53
C ARG A 53 -24.07 -43.31 3.38
N GLY A 54 -24.29 -42.51 4.41
CA GLY A 54 -23.84 -41.13 4.48
C GLY A 54 -22.35 -40.98 4.81
N SER A 55 -21.78 -39.82 4.53
CA SER A 55 -20.37 -39.47 4.76
C SER A 55 -19.90 -39.70 6.17
N SER A 56 -20.77 -39.46 7.15
CA SER A 56 -20.49 -39.71 8.58
C SER A 56 -20.26 -41.18 8.93
N ALA A 57 -20.94 -42.12 8.24
CA ALA A 57 -20.77 -43.55 8.43
C ALA A 57 -19.38 -44.00 7.96
N PHE A 58 -18.98 -43.62 6.73
CA PHE A 58 -17.66 -43.95 6.17
C PHE A 58 -16.52 -43.36 7.00
N ARG A 59 -16.65 -42.10 7.41
CA ARG A 59 -15.67 -41.42 8.26
C ARG A 59 -15.54 -42.10 9.63
N LYS A 60 -16.63 -42.51 10.23
CA LYS A 60 -16.62 -43.24 11.53
C LYS A 60 -15.96 -44.59 11.39
N GLN A 61 -16.27 -45.32 10.32
CA GLN A 61 -15.70 -46.62 10.04
C GLN A 61 -14.19 -46.52 9.78
N TYR A 62 -13.73 -45.56 8.99
CA TYR A 62 -12.32 -45.28 8.78
C TYR A 62 -11.59 -44.98 10.10
N ARG A 63 -12.13 -44.10 10.94
CA ARG A 63 -11.51 -43.75 12.23
C ARG A 63 -11.40 -44.92 13.20
N LEU A 64 -12.39 -45.82 13.20
CA LEU A 64 -12.32 -47.02 14.00
C LEU A 64 -11.20 -47.95 13.52
N MET A 65 -11.05 -48.11 12.24
CA MET A 65 -9.98 -48.92 11.64
C MET A 65 -8.61 -48.30 11.85
N GLN A 66 -8.49 -47.01 11.71
CA GLN A 66 -7.24 -46.26 11.96
C GLN A 66 -6.80 -46.49 13.44
N LYS A 67 -7.72 -46.36 14.39
CA LYS A 67 -7.43 -46.60 15.78
C LYS A 67 -7.03 -48.06 16.05
N ALA A 68 -7.70 -49.04 15.45
CA ALA A 68 -7.34 -50.46 15.56
C ALA A 68 -5.97 -50.75 14.93
N TRP A 69 -5.68 -50.13 13.81
CA TRP A 69 -4.38 -50.22 13.13
C TRP A 69 -3.25 -49.67 14.03
N ASP A 70 -3.43 -48.45 14.56
CA ASP A 70 -2.47 -47.81 15.47
C ASP A 70 -2.27 -48.66 16.74
N ASP A 71 -3.34 -49.24 17.33
CA ASP A 71 -3.26 -50.13 18.49
C ASP A 71 -2.54 -51.44 18.19
N VAL A 72 -2.65 -51.99 16.97
CA VAL A 72 -1.95 -53.23 16.57
C VAL A 72 -0.48 -52.93 16.26
N PHE A 73 -0.18 -51.87 15.56
CA PHE A 73 1.20 -51.48 15.25
C PHE A 73 1.98 -51.02 16.47
N SER A 74 1.34 -50.32 17.41
CA SER A 74 2.00 -49.92 18.68
C SER A 74 2.40 -51.11 19.57
N LYS A 75 1.79 -52.29 19.35
CA LYS A 75 2.06 -53.54 20.10
C LYS A 75 3.04 -54.49 19.41
N GLN A 76 3.31 -54.34 18.12
CA GLN A 76 4.37 -55.06 17.44
C GLN A 76 5.68 -54.33 17.65
N GLN A 77 6.58 -54.88 18.46
CA GLN A 77 7.99 -54.49 18.57
C GLN A 77 8.67 -54.76 17.20
N PHE A 78 8.53 -53.79 16.26
CA PHE A 78 9.49 -53.69 15.18
C PHE A 78 10.84 -53.26 15.81
N SER A 79 11.93 -53.89 15.36
CA SER A 79 13.27 -53.51 15.83
C SER A 79 13.40 -51.98 15.77
N ASN A 80 13.79 -51.35 16.85
CA ASN A 80 13.84 -49.90 17.04
C ASN A 80 14.62 -49.18 15.92
N GLU A 81 15.55 -49.85 15.25
CA GLU A 81 16.34 -49.29 14.13
C GLU A 81 15.51 -49.03 12.86
N ARG A 82 14.66 -49.97 12.47
CA ARG A 82 13.83 -49.80 11.24
C ARG A 82 12.69 -48.79 11.42
N ALA A 83 12.16 -48.69 12.63
CA ALA A 83 11.14 -47.68 12.94
C ALA A 83 11.74 -46.26 12.91
N SER A 84 12.96 -46.08 13.43
CA SER A 84 13.70 -44.82 13.41
C SER A 84 14.05 -44.40 11.95
N GLU A 85 14.52 -45.32 11.11
CA GLU A 85 14.80 -45.02 9.70
C GLU A 85 13.57 -44.60 8.92
N ILE A 86 12.42 -45.18 9.16
CA ILE A 86 11.14 -44.82 8.54
C ILE A 86 10.67 -43.45 9.06
N GLU A 87 10.81 -43.17 10.33
CA GLU A 87 10.46 -41.89 10.94
C GLU A 87 11.34 -40.75 10.39
N ASP A 88 12.64 -40.98 10.22
CA ASP A 88 13.57 -40.04 9.60
C ASP A 88 13.23 -39.78 8.13
N GLN A 89 12.90 -40.82 7.35
CA GLN A 89 12.46 -40.66 5.95
C GLN A 89 11.14 -39.88 5.85
N ILE A 90 10.19 -40.12 6.74
CA ILE A 90 8.93 -39.37 6.82
C ILE A 90 9.20 -37.92 7.13
N ASN A 91 10.10 -37.63 8.08
CA ASN A 91 10.48 -36.26 8.46
C ASN A 91 11.20 -35.53 7.32
N GLU A 92 12.07 -36.21 6.58
CA GLU A 92 12.72 -35.65 5.39
C GLU A 92 11.72 -35.35 4.26
N LEU A 93 10.78 -36.28 4.01
CA LEU A 93 9.69 -36.04 3.06
C LEU A 93 8.78 -34.88 3.46
N PHE A 94 8.49 -34.73 4.76
CA PHE A 94 7.74 -33.59 5.26
C PHE A 94 8.49 -32.27 5.07
N LYS A 95 9.78 -32.22 5.35
CA LYS A 95 10.64 -31.05 5.12
C LYS A 95 10.71 -30.69 3.62
N ALA A 96 10.93 -31.68 2.76
CA ALA A 96 10.98 -31.48 1.33
C ALA A 96 9.62 -30.98 0.76
N LYS A 97 8.50 -31.56 1.24
CA LYS A 97 7.15 -31.10 0.85
C LYS A 97 6.89 -29.66 1.27
N LYS A 98 7.30 -29.28 2.47
CA LYS A 98 7.19 -27.90 2.99
C LYS A 98 8.02 -26.93 2.16
N GLN A 99 9.27 -27.29 1.84
CA GLN A 99 10.14 -26.50 0.98
C GLN A 99 9.54 -26.28 -0.42
N VAL A 100 8.97 -27.32 -1.04
CA VAL A 100 8.31 -27.20 -2.34
C VAL A 100 7.05 -26.35 -2.27
N GLN A 101 6.30 -26.42 -1.17
CA GLN A 101 5.12 -25.55 -0.96
C GLN A 101 5.54 -24.08 -0.79
N ASP A 102 6.59 -23.82 -0.02
CA ASP A 102 7.13 -22.48 0.20
C ASP A 102 7.68 -21.90 -1.12
N GLN A 103 8.46 -22.69 -1.87
CA GLN A 103 8.94 -22.29 -3.21
C GLN A 103 7.80 -21.99 -4.19
N ARG A 104 6.73 -22.80 -4.20
CA ARG A 104 5.55 -22.53 -5.04
C ARG A 104 4.81 -21.26 -4.63
N ARG A 105 4.79 -20.96 -3.34
CA ARG A 105 4.20 -19.72 -2.80
C ARG A 105 5.01 -18.51 -3.24
N GLU A 106 6.32 -18.58 -3.11
CA GLU A 106 7.26 -17.54 -3.56
C GLU A 106 7.14 -17.32 -5.09
N PHE A 107 7.17 -18.39 -5.85
CA PHE A 107 7.05 -18.32 -7.31
C PHE A 107 5.71 -17.71 -7.76
N ARG A 108 4.59 -18.06 -7.10
CA ARG A 108 3.29 -17.43 -7.38
C ARG A 108 3.27 -15.94 -7.02
N LYS A 109 3.94 -15.53 -5.94
CA LYS A 109 4.07 -14.12 -5.60
C LYS A 109 4.84 -13.36 -6.68
N LEU A 110 5.98 -13.91 -7.14
CA LEU A 110 6.78 -13.33 -8.21
C LEU A 110 5.97 -13.19 -9.51
N LEU A 111 5.30 -14.23 -9.96
CA LEU A 111 4.45 -14.16 -11.16
C LEU A 111 3.32 -13.12 -11.04
N THR A 112 2.77 -12.94 -9.83
CA THR A 112 1.72 -11.93 -9.61
C THR A 112 2.30 -10.51 -9.65
N VAL A 113 3.52 -10.33 -9.18
CA VAL A 113 4.23 -9.04 -9.24
C VAL A 113 4.59 -8.72 -10.69
N ASP A 114 5.18 -9.68 -11.42
CA ASP A 114 5.55 -9.51 -12.84
C ASP A 114 4.35 -9.14 -13.71
N ALA A 115 3.22 -9.85 -13.57
CA ALA A 115 2.00 -9.54 -14.31
C ALA A 115 1.43 -8.15 -14.00
N ARG A 116 1.64 -7.65 -12.77
CA ARG A 116 1.25 -6.28 -12.39
C ARG A 116 2.17 -5.24 -13.03
N PHE A 117 3.48 -5.51 -13.07
CA PHE A 117 4.45 -4.63 -13.71
C PHE A 117 4.22 -4.54 -15.22
N GLU A 118 3.95 -5.66 -15.89
CA GLU A 118 3.60 -5.67 -17.31
C GLU A 118 2.35 -4.81 -17.57
N ASN A 119 1.27 -5.02 -16.80
CA ASN A 119 0.04 -4.23 -16.94
C ASN A 119 0.27 -2.74 -16.65
N LEU A 120 1.08 -2.41 -15.62
CA LEU A 120 1.45 -1.03 -15.31
C LEU A 120 2.24 -0.40 -16.46
N THR A 121 3.22 -1.13 -17.02
CA THR A 121 4.05 -0.65 -18.12
C THR A 121 3.22 -0.40 -19.37
N ASP A 122 2.30 -1.30 -19.70
CA ASP A 122 1.42 -1.18 -20.87
C ASP A 122 0.50 0.04 -20.73
N LYS A 123 -0.18 0.20 -19.60
CA LYS A 123 -1.05 1.34 -19.33
C LYS A 123 -0.30 2.67 -19.27
N LEU A 124 0.90 2.69 -18.69
CA LEU A 124 1.74 3.89 -18.69
C LEU A 124 2.20 4.27 -20.10
N THR A 125 2.56 3.29 -20.92
CA THR A 125 2.93 3.50 -22.32
C THR A 125 1.76 4.05 -23.12
N GLU A 126 0.55 3.52 -22.92
CA GLU A 126 -0.67 4.03 -23.52
C GLU A 126 -0.95 5.46 -23.06
N SER A 127 -0.79 5.77 -21.78
CA SER A 127 -1.01 7.10 -21.22
C SER A 127 0.02 8.13 -21.70
N VAL A 128 1.29 7.71 -21.84
CA VAL A 128 2.32 8.58 -22.45
C VAL A 128 1.97 8.91 -23.90
N ASN A 129 1.41 7.96 -24.65
CA ASN A 129 0.95 8.23 -26.02
C ASN A 129 -0.26 9.17 -26.03
N HIS A 130 -1.16 9.08 -25.04
CA HIS A 130 -2.28 10.01 -24.88
C HIS A 130 -1.86 11.41 -24.37
N LEU A 131 -0.70 11.58 -23.73
CA LEU A 131 -0.21 12.90 -23.31
C LEU A 131 -0.14 13.90 -24.46
N CYS A 132 0.14 13.43 -25.69
CA CYS A 132 0.14 14.27 -26.89
C CYS A 132 -1.27 14.76 -27.29
N GLU A 133 -2.32 14.09 -26.80
CA GLU A 133 -3.73 14.42 -27.10
C GLU A 133 -4.37 15.29 -26.01
N ILE A 134 -3.76 15.34 -24.81
CA ILE A 134 -4.26 16.15 -23.68
C ILE A 134 -4.00 17.64 -23.99
N LYS A 135 -5.03 18.47 -23.86
CA LYS A 135 -4.91 19.91 -24.06
C LYS A 135 -3.84 20.47 -23.13
N PRO A 136 -2.96 21.36 -23.64
CA PRO A 136 -2.00 22.06 -22.80
C PRO A 136 -2.70 22.80 -21.66
N LEU A 137 -2.10 22.75 -20.47
CA LEU A 137 -2.54 23.59 -19.37
C LEU A 137 -2.20 25.04 -19.71
N VAL A 138 -3.17 25.94 -19.51
CA VAL A 138 -3.02 27.37 -19.69
C VAL A 138 -3.00 27.99 -18.29
N PHE A 139 -2.03 28.85 -18.03
CA PHE A 139 -2.00 29.66 -16.82
C PHE A 139 -2.21 31.14 -17.20
N GLU A 140 -2.80 31.90 -16.30
CA GLU A 140 -3.02 33.33 -16.48
C GLU A 140 -1.89 34.09 -15.78
N ASP A 141 -1.30 35.04 -16.50
CA ASP A 141 -0.20 35.86 -16.01
C ASP A 141 -0.76 37.14 -15.37
N TYR A 142 -1.15 37.04 -14.10
CA TYR A 142 -1.63 38.23 -13.35
C TYR A 142 -0.49 39.13 -12.93
N VAL A 143 -0.77 40.42 -12.83
CA VAL A 143 0.12 41.38 -12.16
C VAL A 143 0.11 41.11 -10.68
N LEU A 144 1.25 40.65 -10.12
CA LEU A 144 1.37 40.22 -8.74
C LEU A 144 1.88 41.39 -7.88
N ASN A 145 1.23 41.58 -6.74
CA ASN A 145 1.74 42.44 -5.68
C ASN A 145 2.31 41.52 -4.58
N THR A 146 3.63 41.33 -4.59
CA THR A 146 4.31 40.35 -3.70
C THR A 146 5.18 41.07 -2.68
N ASN A 147 5.26 40.47 -1.49
CA ASN A 147 6.19 40.80 -0.40
C ASN A 147 7.38 39.82 -0.41
N ASP A 148 8.39 40.03 0.42
CA ASP A 148 9.46 39.05 0.65
C ASP A 148 9.00 37.92 1.58
N CYS A 149 7.90 37.27 1.19
CA CYS A 149 7.20 36.23 1.90
C CYS A 149 7.15 34.98 1.03
N GLU A 150 7.42 33.84 1.60
CA GLU A 150 7.34 32.56 0.94
C GLU A 150 6.33 31.67 1.62
N ALA A 151 5.75 30.73 0.91
CA ALA A 151 4.80 29.78 1.47
C ALA A 151 5.19 28.34 1.19
N VAL A 152 4.82 27.46 2.10
CA VAL A 152 4.97 26.00 1.95
C VAL A 152 3.61 25.37 2.02
N ILE A 153 3.21 24.66 0.97
CA ILE A 153 2.07 23.74 0.97
C ILE A 153 2.60 22.34 1.23
N ALA A 154 2.00 21.65 2.20
CA ALA A 154 2.22 20.22 2.42
C ALA A 154 1.00 19.44 1.93
N TRP A 155 1.15 18.75 0.81
CA TRP A 155 0.17 17.79 0.26
C TRP A 155 0.53 16.39 0.69
N ALA A 156 -0.40 15.71 1.34
CA ALA A 156 -0.17 14.41 1.93
C ALA A 156 -1.43 13.55 1.94
N ASP A 157 -1.24 12.26 1.83
CA ASP A 157 -2.25 11.24 2.10
C ASP A 157 -3.57 11.52 1.35
N TRP A 158 -3.46 11.70 0.03
CA TRP A 158 -4.63 11.90 -0.82
C TRP A 158 -5.42 10.61 -0.96
N HIS A 159 -4.71 9.47 -1.05
CA HIS A 159 -5.31 8.15 -1.25
C HIS A 159 -6.37 8.18 -2.35
N TYR A 160 -6.07 8.85 -3.47
CA TYR A 160 -6.98 8.92 -4.61
C TYR A 160 -7.40 7.51 -5.02
N GLY A 161 -8.67 7.30 -5.30
CA GLY A 161 -9.26 6.01 -5.63
C GLY A 161 -9.80 5.24 -4.43
N MET A 162 -9.52 5.65 -3.18
CA MET A 162 -10.10 5.04 -1.98
C MET A 162 -11.61 5.29 -1.91
N ILE A 163 -12.37 4.26 -1.51
CA ILE A 163 -13.79 4.39 -1.17
C ILE A 163 -13.94 4.25 0.35
N THR A 164 -14.58 5.22 0.96
CA THR A 164 -14.95 5.18 2.37
C THR A 164 -16.35 5.77 2.55
N ASP A 165 -17.19 5.05 3.27
CA ASP A 165 -18.52 5.54 3.67
C ASP A 165 -18.82 5.03 5.10
N ASN A 166 -18.44 5.84 6.09
CA ASN A 166 -18.65 5.53 7.50
C ASN A 166 -19.22 6.75 8.25
N ILE A 167 -19.48 6.61 9.55
CA ILE A 167 -20.10 7.67 10.36
C ILE A 167 -19.24 8.94 10.47
N TRP A 168 -17.97 8.87 10.14
CA TRP A 168 -17.02 9.97 10.30
C TRP A 168 -16.68 10.65 8.99
N ASN A 169 -16.72 9.90 7.87
CA ASN A 169 -16.18 10.37 6.61
C ASN A 169 -16.84 9.66 5.42
N GLN A 170 -17.05 10.43 4.36
CA GLN A 170 -17.33 9.93 3.02
C GLN A 170 -16.18 10.35 2.10
N TYR A 171 -15.69 9.39 1.31
CA TYR A 171 -14.59 9.64 0.39
C TYR A 171 -14.68 8.74 -0.85
N ASN A 172 -14.44 9.33 -2.00
CA ASN A 172 -14.32 8.71 -3.31
C ASN A 172 -13.53 9.64 -4.24
N THR A 173 -13.38 9.29 -5.50
CA THR A 173 -12.63 10.07 -6.49
C THR A 173 -13.21 11.47 -6.71
N ASP A 174 -14.52 11.62 -6.73
CA ASP A 174 -15.21 12.93 -6.90
C ASP A 174 -14.99 13.84 -5.68
N ILE A 175 -15.11 13.27 -4.48
CA ILE A 175 -14.87 14.00 -3.23
C ILE A 175 -13.40 14.42 -3.11
N CYS A 176 -12.46 13.57 -3.57
CA CYS A 176 -11.05 13.94 -3.65
C CYS A 176 -10.86 15.19 -4.51
N ARG A 177 -11.36 15.19 -5.75
CA ARG A 177 -11.30 16.34 -6.66
C ARG A 177 -11.90 17.59 -6.04
N GLN A 178 -13.07 17.46 -5.42
CA GLN A 178 -13.74 18.57 -4.75
C GLN A 178 -12.90 19.13 -3.59
N ARG A 179 -12.30 18.26 -2.76
CA ARG A 179 -11.41 18.69 -1.66
C ARG A 179 -10.17 19.42 -2.17
N VAL A 180 -9.54 18.92 -3.24
CA VAL A 180 -8.39 19.59 -3.86
C VAL A 180 -8.80 20.98 -4.38
N SER A 181 -9.87 21.10 -5.12
CA SER A 181 -10.38 22.38 -5.62
C SER A 181 -10.70 23.37 -4.48
N ASN A 182 -11.34 22.89 -3.41
CA ASN A 182 -11.62 23.69 -2.23
C ASN A 182 -10.34 24.14 -1.51
N PHE A 183 -9.33 23.27 -1.44
CA PHE A 183 -8.04 23.60 -0.88
C PHE A 183 -7.35 24.70 -1.71
N VAL A 184 -7.25 24.50 -3.02
CA VAL A 184 -6.62 25.46 -3.95
C VAL A 184 -7.26 26.83 -3.83
N SER A 185 -8.59 26.91 -3.85
CA SER A 185 -9.32 28.17 -3.71
C SER A 185 -9.02 28.89 -2.39
N LYS A 186 -8.95 28.14 -1.27
CA LYS A 186 -8.60 28.71 0.03
C LYS A 186 -7.11 29.11 0.10
N ALA A 187 -6.21 28.29 -0.46
CA ALA A 187 -4.79 28.57 -0.53
C ALA A 187 -4.51 29.85 -1.32
N ILE A 188 -5.14 30.04 -2.49
CA ILE A 188 -5.04 31.27 -3.28
C ILE A 188 -5.41 32.49 -2.44
N LYS A 189 -6.52 32.44 -1.69
CA LYS A 189 -6.93 33.52 -0.81
C LYS A 189 -5.84 33.93 0.18
N TYR A 190 -5.18 32.93 0.82
CA TYR A 190 -4.12 33.21 1.80
C TYR A 190 -2.82 33.63 1.13
N ILE A 191 -2.46 33.06 -0.02
CA ILE A 191 -1.33 33.48 -0.85
C ILE A 191 -1.44 34.98 -1.20
N GLN A 192 -2.62 35.38 -1.68
CA GLN A 192 -2.88 36.80 -2.00
C GLN A 192 -2.90 37.69 -0.77
N LEU A 193 -3.46 37.21 0.37
CA LEU A 193 -3.52 37.96 1.63
C LEU A 193 -2.12 38.33 2.14
N HIS A 194 -1.16 37.41 2.04
CA HIS A 194 0.21 37.61 2.52
C HIS A 194 1.14 38.17 1.43
N GLY A 195 0.69 38.25 0.19
CA GLY A 195 1.53 38.68 -0.94
C GLY A 195 2.70 37.73 -1.20
N VAL A 196 2.43 36.41 -1.17
CA VAL A 196 3.46 35.39 -1.31
C VAL A 196 4.15 35.50 -2.68
N LYS A 197 5.49 35.54 -2.67
CA LYS A 197 6.32 35.63 -3.86
C LYS A 197 6.67 34.25 -4.40
N THR A 198 7.12 33.36 -3.54
CA THR A 198 7.53 32.00 -3.88
C THR A 198 6.68 30.98 -3.12
N LEU A 199 6.14 30.02 -3.85
CA LEU A 199 5.39 28.91 -3.31
C LEU A 199 6.22 27.64 -3.41
N HIS A 200 6.39 26.93 -2.30
CA HIS A 200 6.98 25.62 -2.23
C HIS A 200 5.87 24.59 -1.99
N ILE A 201 5.82 23.54 -2.80
CA ILE A 201 4.84 22.46 -2.67
C ILE A 201 5.60 21.18 -2.33
N MET A 202 5.32 20.62 -1.16
CA MET A 202 5.85 19.34 -0.71
C MET A 202 4.81 18.24 -0.97
N LEU A 203 5.10 17.31 -1.87
CA LEU A 203 4.35 16.09 -2.07
C LEU A 203 4.89 15.05 -1.10
N LEU A 204 4.17 14.80 -0.01
CA LEU A 204 4.66 13.99 1.10
C LEU A 204 4.27 12.50 0.98
N GLY A 205 3.79 12.07 -0.18
CA GLY A 205 3.48 10.67 -0.47
C GLY A 205 2.02 10.29 -0.23
N ASP A 206 1.72 9.04 -0.56
CA ASP A 206 0.40 8.43 -0.53
C ASP A 206 -0.64 9.20 -1.35
N ALA A 207 -0.22 9.60 -2.57
CA ALA A 207 -1.08 10.28 -3.53
C ALA A 207 -2.23 9.39 -4.01
N ALA A 208 -2.00 8.10 -4.19
CA ALA A 208 -3.00 7.11 -4.58
C ALA A 208 -3.16 6.03 -3.51
N HIS A 209 -4.36 5.44 -3.44
CA HIS A 209 -4.66 4.39 -2.47
C HIS A 209 -3.90 3.09 -2.74
N GLY A 210 -3.65 2.80 -4.01
CA GLY A 210 -2.86 1.66 -4.44
C GLY A 210 -3.56 0.31 -4.24
N ALA A 211 -2.77 -0.76 -4.33
CA ALA A 211 -3.26 -2.13 -4.19
C ALA A 211 -2.32 -3.03 -3.35
N ILE A 212 -1.48 -2.40 -2.53
CA ILE A 212 -0.44 -3.12 -1.77
C ILE A 212 -1.04 -4.07 -0.73
N HIS A 213 -2.17 -3.72 -0.13
CA HIS A 213 -2.93 -4.55 0.78
C HIS A 213 -4.24 -5.02 0.14
N THR A 214 -4.75 -6.18 0.56
CA THR A 214 -6.03 -6.70 0.07
C THR A 214 -7.17 -5.73 0.37
N GLY A 215 -7.16 -5.08 1.53
CA GLY A 215 -8.15 -4.06 1.92
C GLY A 215 -8.17 -2.89 0.96
N CYS A 216 -7.01 -2.38 0.54
CA CYS A 216 -6.91 -1.30 -0.42
C CYS A 216 -7.53 -1.69 -1.78
N ARG A 217 -7.32 -2.92 -2.23
CA ARG A 217 -7.88 -3.40 -3.51
C ARG A 217 -9.40 -3.54 -3.48
N VAL A 218 -9.97 -3.91 -2.33
CA VAL A 218 -11.42 -4.08 -2.16
C VAL A 218 -12.12 -2.73 -2.01
N ALA A 219 -11.46 -1.78 -1.35
CA ALA A 219 -11.96 -0.44 -1.10
C ALA A 219 -11.43 0.59 -2.13
N SER A 220 -11.27 0.19 -3.39
CA SER A 220 -10.83 1.07 -4.49
C SER A 220 -11.91 1.18 -5.55
N GLU A 221 -12.11 2.39 -6.04
CA GLU A 221 -13.03 2.73 -7.13
C GLU A 221 -12.40 2.48 -8.51
N GLU A 222 -11.09 2.64 -8.61
CA GLU A 222 -10.32 2.53 -9.85
C GLU A 222 -9.12 1.60 -9.68
N ASP A 223 -8.56 1.13 -10.79
CA ASP A 223 -7.30 0.39 -10.80
C ASP A 223 -6.12 1.29 -10.38
N THR A 224 -5.07 0.70 -9.80
CA THR A 224 -3.90 1.44 -9.28
C THR A 224 -3.25 2.35 -10.32
N CYS A 225 -3.21 1.93 -11.60
CA CYS A 225 -2.66 2.73 -12.67
C CYS A 225 -3.49 3.98 -12.94
N ASP A 226 -4.81 3.82 -12.99
CA ASP A 226 -5.74 4.91 -13.19
C ASP A 226 -5.68 5.90 -12.02
N GLN A 227 -5.63 5.38 -10.79
CA GLN A 227 -5.44 6.20 -9.58
C GLN A 227 -4.17 7.06 -9.67
N LEU A 228 -3.06 6.47 -10.10
CA LEU A 228 -1.78 7.17 -10.19
C LEU A 228 -1.80 8.25 -11.28
N MET A 229 -2.37 7.95 -12.45
CA MET A 229 -2.51 8.90 -13.55
C MET A 229 -3.43 10.05 -13.19
N GLN A 230 -4.60 9.74 -12.63
CA GLN A 230 -5.60 10.76 -12.28
C GLN A 230 -5.12 11.64 -11.11
N SER A 231 -4.51 11.09 -10.08
CA SER A 231 -3.95 11.89 -8.99
C SER A 231 -2.84 12.82 -9.50
N SER A 232 -1.98 12.33 -10.40
CA SER A 232 -0.92 13.14 -11.02
C SER A 232 -1.48 14.28 -11.85
N GLU A 233 -2.55 14.05 -12.63
CA GLU A 233 -3.18 15.08 -13.43
C GLU A 233 -3.88 16.14 -12.57
N ILE A 234 -4.61 15.73 -11.53
CA ILE A 234 -5.22 16.66 -10.57
C ILE A 234 -4.15 17.54 -9.90
N MET A 235 -3.00 16.95 -9.53
CA MET A 235 -1.87 17.72 -9.01
C MET A 235 -1.33 18.73 -10.02
N ALA A 236 -1.18 18.34 -11.30
CA ALA A 236 -0.72 19.22 -12.34
C ALA A 236 -1.67 20.41 -12.56
N GLU A 237 -2.98 20.15 -12.62
CA GLU A 237 -4.01 21.20 -12.74
C GLU A 237 -3.96 22.17 -11.55
N ALA A 238 -3.90 21.64 -10.33
CA ALA A 238 -3.85 22.44 -9.10
C ALA A 238 -2.57 23.29 -9.00
N ILE A 239 -1.41 22.73 -9.36
CA ILE A 239 -0.12 23.46 -9.38
C ILE A 239 -0.18 24.56 -10.44
N ASN A 240 -0.71 24.27 -11.61
CA ASN A 240 -0.86 25.25 -12.69
C ASN A 240 -1.75 26.43 -12.26
N GLU A 241 -2.88 26.16 -11.62
CA GLU A 241 -3.78 27.20 -11.08
C GLU A 241 -3.06 28.06 -10.03
N LEU A 242 -2.41 27.43 -9.04
CA LEU A 242 -1.66 28.13 -7.99
C LEU A 242 -0.54 29.00 -8.55
N SER A 243 0.11 28.57 -9.62
CA SER A 243 1.23 29.30 -10.24
C SER A 243 0.82 30.65 -10.81
N SER A 244 -0.46 30.85 -11.13
CA SER A 244 -0.98 32.13 -11.61
C SER A 244 -0.91 33.23 -10.55
N TYR A 245 -0.79 32.90 -9.28
CA TYR A 245 -0.85 33.82 -8.14
C TYR A 245 0.47 34.05 -7.41
N VAL A 246 1.57 33.44 -7.92
CA VAL A 246 2.92 33.61 -7.34
C VAL A 246 3.95 33.78 -8.45
N THR A 247 5.13 34.31 -8.13
CA THR A 247 6.21 34.50 -9.12
C THR A 247 6.88 33.17 -9.45
N THR A 248 7.02 32.27 -8.47
CA THR A 248 7.71 30.99 -8.63
C THR A 248 7.02 29.91 -7.81
N VAL A 249 6.90 28.72 -8.38
CA VAL A 249 6.47 27.51 -7.70
C VAL A 249 7.58 26.46 -7.78
N ASN A 250 8.02 25.97 -6.64
CA ASN A 250 8.97 24.86 -6.53
C ASN A 250 8.25 23.65 -5.97
N VAL A 251 8.25 22.54 -6.70
CA VAL A 251 7.59 21.29 -6.31
C VAL A 251 8.64 20.26 -5.93
N TYR A 252 8.47 19.67 -4.77
CA TYR A 252 9.35 18.64 -4.20
C TYR A 252 8.52 17.39 -3.93
N ALA A 253 9.10 16.20 -4.14
CA ALA A 253 8.39 14.95 -3.90
C ALA A 253 9.20 13.96 -3.06
N THR A 254 8.55 13.31 -2.13
CA THR A 254 8.95 12.05 -1.52
C THR A 254 7.85 11.02 -1.75
N TYR A 255 8.07 9.78 -1.33
CA TYR A 255 7.16 8.67 -1.65
C TYR A 255 6.54 8.11 -0.38
N GLY A 256 5.25 7.77 -0.49
CA GLY A 256 4.51 7.09 0.56
C GLY A 256 4.72 5.57 0.57
N ASN A 257 3.99 4.91 1.44
CA ASN A 257 4.12 3.47 1.59
C ASN A 257 3.07 2.67 0.79
N HIS A 258 2.02 3.30 0.25
CA HIS A 258 0.93 2.62 -0.45
C HIS A 258 1.27 2.17 -1.87
N LEU A 259 2.20 2.84 -2.53
CA LEU A 259 2.61 2.54 -3.91
C LEU A 259 3.98 1.88 -4.03
N ARG A 260 4.50 1.31 -2.91
CA ARG A 260 5.70 0.49 -2.94
C ARG A 260 5.47 -0.80 -3.74
N THR A 261 6.53 -1.30 -4.39
CA THR A 261 6.45 -2.46 -5.30
C THR A 261 6.35 -3.80 -4.57
N VAL A 262 6.79 -3.87 -3.30
CA VAL A 262 6.82 -5.08 -2.47
C VAL A 262 5.86 -4.94 -1.30
N GLN A 263 5.03 -5.97 -1.07
CA GLN A 263 4.02 -5.96 -0.01
C GLN A 263 4.61 -5.87 1.39
N ASN A 264 5.70 -6.61 1.66
CA ASN A 264 6.37 -6.53 2.94
C ASN A 264 7.22 -5.26 3.02
N LYS A 265 6.88 -4.37 3.94
CA LYS A 265 7.57 -3.08 4.13
C LYS A 265 9.07 -3.25 4.44
N ASN A 266 9.44 -4.29 5.19
CA ASN A 266 10.85 -4.52 5.56
C ASN A 266 11.73 -5.00 4.38
N ASP A 267 11.12 -5.50 3.32
CA ASP A 267 11.80 -5.96 2.11
C ASP A 267 11.75 -4.90 0.99
N SER A 268 11.06 -3.79 1.25
CA SER A 268 10.87 -2.70 0.30
C SER A 268 12.11 -1.80 0.23
N ILE A 269 12.46 -1.40 -0.98
CA ILE A 269 13.43 -0.33 -1.25
C ILE A 269 12.63 0.95 -1.47
N HIS A 270 12.87 1.98 -0.67
CA HIS A 270 12.08 3.22 -0.72
C HIS A 270 12.07 3.87 -2.13
N SER A 271 13.20 3.86 -2.81
CA SER A 271 13.33 4.40 -4.16
C SER A 271 12.66 3.55 -5.25
N ASP A 272 12.26 2.30 -4.94
CA ASP A 272 11.48 1.43 -5.83
C ASP A 272 9.99 1.55 -5.49
N ASN A 273 9.42 2.69 -5.90
CA ASN A 273 8.06 3.12 -5.59
C ASN A 273 7.40 3.72 -6.83
N MET A 274 6.16 3.36 -7.08
CA MET A 274 5.41 3.82 -8.26
C MET A 274 5.09 5.33 -8.22
N GLU A 275 5.07 5.97 -7.05
CA GLU A 275 4.90 7.42 -6.93
C GLU A 275 6.02 8.22 -7.61
N LYS A 276 7.14 7.59 -7.93
CA LYS A 276 8.21 8.18 -8.73
C LYS A 276 7.75 8.69 -10.10
N ILE A 277 6.62 8.18 -10.58
CA ILE A 277 5.98 8.62 -11.82
C ILE A 277 5.37 10.03 -11.66
N ILE A 278 4.92 10.41 -10.48
CA ILE A 278 4.24 11.70 -10.26
C ILE A 278 5.15 12.88 -10.63
N PRO A 279 6.36 13.05 -10.07
CA PRO A 279 7.21 14.17 -10.45
C PRO A 279 7.58 14.17 -11.94
N TRP A 280 7.76 13.00 -12.56
CA TRP A 280 7.97 12.90 -14.00
C TRP A 280 6.74 13.36 -14.79
N TRP A 281 5.51 12.95 -14.38
CA TRP A 281 4.27 13.39 -15.00
C TRP A 281 4.11 14.91 -14.90
N LEU A 282 4.35 15.47 -13.72
CA LEU A 282 4.30 16.92 -13.50
C LEU A 282 5.30 17.68 -14.37
N GLU A 283 6.52 17.17 -14.52
CA GLU A 283 7.54 17.75 -15.40
C GLU A 283 7.05 17.81 -16.87
N GLN A 284 6.39 16.75 -17.37
CA GLN A 284 5.84 16.73 -18.71
C GLN A 284 4.62 17.65 -18.88
N ARG A 285 3.71 17.63 -17.91
CA ARG A 285 2.46 18.41 -17.99
C ARG A 285 2.65 19.92 -17.82
N LEU A 286 3.64 20.31 -17.03
CA LEU A 286 3.91 21.71 -16.68
C LEU A 286 5.11 22.31 -17.42
N GLN A 287 5.69 21.62 -18.38
CA GLN A 287 6.88 22.06 -19.12
C GLN A 287 6.74 23.42 -19.78
N ASN A 288 5.54 23.86 -20.13
CA ASN A 288 5.26 25.14 -20.74
C ASN A 288 4.97 26.26 -19.73
N ASN A 289 4.94 25.96 -18.44
CA ASN A 289 4.72 26.93 -17.38
C ASN A 289 6.07 27.34 -16.77
N SER A 290 6.59 28.47 -17.20
CA SER A 290 7.92 28.94 -16.78
C SER A 290 8.04 29.32 -15.30
N ARG A 291 6.92 29.42 -14.59
CA ARG A 291 6.92 29.70 -13.15
C ARG A 291 7.10 28.45 -12.29
N VAL A 292 6.92 27.24 -12.88
CA VAL A 292 6.94 25.97 -12.14
C VAL A 292 8.26 25.23 -12.34
N ASN A 293 8.89 24.85 -11.23
CA ASN A 293 10.11 24.07 -11.20
C ASN A 293 9.84 22.75 -10.44
N ILE A 294 10.05 21.62 -11.08
CA ILE A 294 10.04 20.31 -10.41
C ILE A 294 11.45 20.02 -9.91
N VAL A 295 11.64 20.04 -8.60
CA VAL A 295 12.96 19.96 -7.97
C VAL A 295 13.31 18.50 -7.72
N LYS A 296 14.41 18.03 -8.32
CA LYS A 296 14.95 16.68 -8.09
C LYS A 296 15.69 16.66 -6.75
N SER A 297 15.32 15.73 -5.87
CA SER A 297 15.95 15.59 -4.56
C SER A 297 17.26 14.80 -4.65
N ASP A 298 18.32 15.33 -4.03
CA ASP A 298 19.60 14.63 -3.81
C ASP A 298 19.65 13.90 -2.46
N TYR A 299 18.53 13.89 -1.72
CA TYR A 299 18.46 13.45 -0.32
C TYR A 299 17.63 12.16 -0.14
N TYR A 300 17.47 11.38 -1.21
CA TYR A 300 16.71 10.12 -1.24
C TYR A 300 15.25 10.32 -0.82
N GLU A 301 14.89 9.79 0.34
CA GLU A 301 13.55 9.80 0.92
C GLU A 301 13.15 11.14 1.57
N PHE A 302 14.10 12.07 1.67
CA PHE A 302 13.83 13.37 2.27
C PHE A 302 13.66 14.46 1.22
N ILE A 303 12.67 15.30 1.44
CA ILE A 303 12.59 16.61 0.80
C ILE A 303 13.46 17.55 1.64
N TYR A 304 14.33 18.31 0.98
CA TYR A 304 15.05 19.43 1.60
C TYR A 304 14.78 20.71 0.82
N LEU A 305 14.40 21.75 1.52
CA LEU A 305 14.23 23.10 0.95
C LEU A 305 14.71 24.15 1.94
N ASN A 306 15.09 25.32 1.40
CA ASN A 306 15.34 26.52 2.17
C ASN A 306 14.25 27.53 1.85
N VAL A 307 13.60 28.05 2.89
CA VAL A 307 12.47 28.99 2.79
C VAL A 307 12.79 30.19 3.66
N CYS A 308 12.89 31.35 3.07
CA CYS A 308 13.27 32.61 3.76
C CYS A 308 14.55 32.49 4.62
N GLY A 309 15.47 31.59 4.24
CA GLY A 309 16.71 31.34 5.00
C GLY A 309 16.63 30.17 5.98
N TYR A 310 15.46 29.63 6.27
CA TYR A 310 15.25 28.50 7.17
C TYR A 310 15.27 27.16 6.42
N ASN A 311 15.90 26.18 7.03
CA ASN A 311 16.05 24.83 6.44
C ASN A 311 14.92 23.91 6.90
N ILE A 312 14.17 23.39 5.95
CA ILE A 312 13.03 22.51 6.18
C ILE A 312 13.35 21.13 5.60
N VAL A 313 13.03 20.08 6.34
CA VAL A 313 13.09 18.70 5.84
C VAL A 313 11.71 18.08 5.93
N GLY A 314 11.28 17.47 4.81
CA GLY A 314 10.05 16.69 4.72
C GLY A 314 10.30 15.22 4.52
N ALA A 315 9.42 14.39 5.09
CA ALA A 315 9.35 12.96 4.86
C ALA A 315 7.89 12.49 4.89
N HIS A 316 7.62 11.31 4.34
CA HIS A 316 6.27 10.75 4.46
C HIS A 316 5.85 10.52 5.91
N GLY A 317 6.72 9.96 6.74
CA GLY A 317 6.44 9.80 8.18
C GLY A 317 6.15 8.37 8.62
N ASP A 318 6.10 7.42 7.69
CA ASP A 318 5.84 6.01 7.98
C ASP A 318 7.02 5.29 8.64
N LEU A 319 8.24 5.78 8.45
CA LEU A 319 9.48 5.26 9.03
C LEU A 319 9.92 6.04 10.27
N GLU A 320 9.41 7.25 10.47
CA GLU A 320 9.85 8.17 11.48
C GLU A 320 9.04 8.05 12.78
N LYS A 321 9.73 8.25 13.89
CA LYS A 321 9.08 8.51 15.18
C LYS A 321 8.93 10.02 15.32
N PHE A 322 7.72 10.55 15.16
CA PHE A 322 7.42 11.97 15.05
C PHE A 322 8.20 12.83 16.08
N LYS A 323 8.11 12.52 17.38
CA LYS A 323 8.80 13.29 18.44
C LYS A 323 10.32 13.20 18.43
N GLN A 324 10.90 12.30 17.67
CA GLN A 324 12.35 12.14 17.52
C GLN A 324 12.84 12.58 16.15
N PHE A 325 11.93 12.78 15.20
CA PHE A 325 12.24 13.04 13.81
C PHE A 325 13.15 14.27 13.65
N GLY A 326 12.80 15.41 14.27
CA GLY A 326 13.59 16.64 14.20
C GLY A 326 15.04 16.44 14.61
N LEU A 327 15.30 15.83 15.78
CA LEU A 327 16.68 15.58 16.24
C LEU A 327 17.42 14.58 15.36
N THR A 328 16.74 13.52 14.91
CA THR A 328 17.36 12.50 14.05
C THR A 328 17.80 13.10 12.73
N VAL A 329 16.92 13.85 12.08
CA VAL A 329 17.19 14.49 10.80
C VAL A 329 18.22 15.59 10.91
N ASN A 330 18.13 16.44 11.93
CA ASN A 330 19.14 17.47 12.16
C ASN A 330 20.54 16.87 12.37
N THR A 331 20.63 15.76 13.14
CA THR A 331 21.91 15.06 13.36
C THR A 331 22.46 14.50 12.04
N LEU A 332 21.59 13.87 11.23
CA LEU A 332 21.95 13.31 9.94
C LEU A 332 22.44 14.40 8.97
N PHE A 333 21.66 15.46 8.80
CA PHE A 333 21.95 16.53 7.85
C PHE A 333 23.18 17.33 8.25
N THR A 334 23.36 17.63 9.55
CA THR A 334 24.55 18.29 10.04
C THR A 334 25.82 17.45 9.77
N LYS A 335 25.78 16.15 10.08
CA LYS A 335 26.95 15.29 9.90
C LYS A 335 27.27 15.01 8.43
N LYS A 336 26.24 14.80 7.59
CA LYS A 336 26.44 14.35 6.21
C LYS A 336 26.54 15.50 5.23
N TYR A 337 25.82 16.59 5.46
CA TYR A 337 25.67 17.70 4.50
C TYR A 337 26.11 19.06 5.07
N GLY A 338 26.47 19.14 6.35
CA GLY A 338 26.85 20.39 7.01
C GLY A 338 25.67 21.38 7.14
N LYS A 339 24.44 20.88 7.19
CA LYS A 339 23.21 21.68 7.23
C LYS A 339 22.49 21.47 8.57
N THR A 340 22.16 22.53 9.27
CA THR A 340 21.23 22.48 10.42
C THR A 340 19.80 22.55 9.92
N ILE A 341 18.87 21.94 10.64
CA ILE A 341 17.46 21.90 10.29
C ILE A 341 16.66 22.70 11.33
N ASP A 342 15.80 23.58 10.84
CA ASP A 342 14.95 24.43 11.67
C ASP A 342 13.53 23.85 11.79
N TYR A 343 13.02 23.25 10.71
CA TYR A 343 11.67 22.68 10.64
C TYR A 343 11.67 21.27 10.04
N THR A 344 10.76 20.43 10.55
CA THR A 344 10.45 19.16 9.87
C THR A 344 8.95 19.04 9.61
N VAL A 345 8.59 18.47 8.46
CA VAL A 345 7.19 18.25 8.05
C VAL A 345 7.01 16.77 7.71
N SER A 346 5.99 16.15 8.29
CA SER A 346 5.68 14.73 8.05
C SER A 346 4.18 14.47 7.94
N ALA A 347 3.81 13.32 7.40
CA ALA A 347 2.46 12.85 7.10
C ALA A 347 2.17 11.45 7.68
N ASP A 348 1.50 10.55 6.94
CA ASP A 348 1.19 9.14 7.26
C ASP A 348 0.23 8.92 8.46
N LYS A 349 0.29 9.74 9.48
CA LYS A 349 -0.53 9.54 10.70
C LYS A 349 -1.93 10.16 10.61
N HIS A 350 -2.23 10.86 9.52
CA HIS A 350 -3.53 11.45 9.16
C HIS A 350 -4.11 12.46 10.17
N HIS A 351 -3.36 12.88 11.17
CA HIS A 351 -3.78 13.89 12.14
C HIS A 351 -2.75 15.00 12.27
N ILE A 352 -3.12 16.07 12.92
CA ILE A 352 -2.22 17.19 13.16
C ILE A 352 -1.57 17.07 14.54
N GLU A 353 -0.27 17.22 14.58
CA GLU A 353 0.51 17.36 15.81
C GLU A 353 1.68 18.34 15.56
N GLU A 354 1.98 19.21 16.50
CA GLU A 354 3.17 20.05 16.47
C GLU A 354 4.00 19.77 17.72
N PHE A 355 5.31 19.71 17.54
CA PHE A 355 6.25 19.38 18.61
C PHE A 355 7.56 20.11 18.39
N GLU A 356 8.02 20.83 19.41
CA GLU A 356 9.31 21.51 19.39
C GLU A 356 10.32 20.79 20.28
N ILE A 357 11.53 20.63 19.79
CA ILE A 357 12.65 20.09 20.54
C ILE A 357 13.95 20.80 20.14
N MET A 358 14.64 21.40 21.11
CA MET A 358 15.92 22.09 20.90
C MET A 358 15.88 23.14 19.77
N GLY A 359 14.78 23.87 19.67
CA GLY A 359 14.57 24.90 18.66
C GLY A 359 14.24 24.35 17.27
N ILE A 360 13.98 23.04 17.13
CA ILE A 360 13.51 22.42 15.89
C ILE A 360 12.02 22.19 16.01
N GLU A 361 11.23 22.79 15.13
CA GLU A 361 9.80 22.58 15.07
C GLU A 361 9.45 21.42 14.14
N SER A 362 8.73 20.44 14.67
CA SER A 362 8.23 19.29 13.91
C SER A 362 6.72 19.41 13.72
N ILE A 363 6.28 19.30 12.48
CA ILE A 363 4.90 19.49 12.06
C ILE A 363 4.41 18.21 11.40
N LEU A 364 3.35 17.63 11.97
CA LEU A 364 2.62 16.50 11.38
C LEU A 364 1.35 17.04 10.74
N VAL A 365 1.12 16.70 9.47
CA VAL A 365 0.01 17.26 8.69
C VAL A 365 -1.16 16.28 8.57
N ARG A 366 -2.35 16.81 8.25
CA ARG A 366 -3.58 16.05 8.01
C ARG A 366 -3.54 15.37 6.66
N SER A 367 -4.31 14.28 6.54
CA SER A 367 -4.64 13.67 5.26
C SER A 367 -5.73 14.42 4.51
N LEU A 368 -5.69 14.39 3.17
CA LEU A 368 -6.78 14.86 2.31
C LEU A 368 -7.98 13.91 2.41
N CYS A 369 -7.72 12.60 2.47
CA CYS A 369 -8.77 11.58 2.48
C CYS A 369 -9.58 11.58 3.78
N GLY A 370 -9.01 12.03 4.92
CA GLY A 370 -9.67 11.93 6.23
C GLY A 370 -9.59 10.52 6.82
N SER A 371 -10.53 10.18 7.71
CA SER A 371 -10.58 8.88 8.38
C SER A 371 -11.13 7.79 7.45
N ASP A 372 -10.35 6.75 7.24
CA ASP A 372 -10.71 5.54 6.49
C ASP A 372 -11.27 4.43 7.40
N GLU A 373 -11.50 3.25 6.86
CA GLU A 373 -11.97 2.08 7.62
C GLU A 373 -10.94 1.58 8.63
N HIS A 374 -9.64 1.67 8.32
CA HIS A 374 -8.58 1.32 9.27
C HIS A 374 -8.64 2.26 10.48
N SER A 375 -8.71 3.56 10.26
CA SER A 375 -8.84 4.58 11.30
C SER A 375 -10.12 4.37 12.12
N ASN A 376 -11.25 4.10 11.45
CA ASN A 376 -12.51 3.81 12.11
C ASN A 376 -12.41 2.60 13.04
N ASN A 377 -11.81 1.51 12.59
CA ASN A 377 -11.61 0.29 13.39
C ASN A 377 -10.72 0.51 14.62
N HIS A 378 -9.78 1.46 14.54
CA HIS A 378 -8.89 1.84 15.65
C HIS A 378 -9.40 3.03 16.47
N ARG A 379 -10.59 3.57 16.14
CA ARG A 379 -11.19 4.75 16.79
C ARG A 379 -10.32 6.01 16.68
N LEU A 380 -9.62 6.13 15.56
CA LEU A 380 -8.79 7.28 15.22
C LEU A 380 -9.59 8.17 14.25
N TYR A 381 -10.02 9.31 14.73
CA TYR A 381 -10.73 10.29 13.91
C TYR A 381 -9.89 11.53 13.66
N SER A 382 -9.79 11.94 12.42
CA SER A 382 -9.25 13.23 12.03
C SER A 382 -10.07 13.84 10.89
N ALA A 383 -10.36 15.12 11.00
CA ALA A 383 -11.00 15.86 9.91
C ALA A 383 -10.04 15.93 8.71
N PRO A 384 -10.56 15.75 7.48
CA PRO A 384 -9.74 15.92 6.27
C PRO A 384 -9.21 17.35 6.18
N GLY A 385 -8.02 17.49 5.60
CA GLY A 385 -7.41 18.80 5.43
C GLY A 385 -6.03 18.72 4.84
N GLN A 386 -5.50 19.88 4.48
CA GLN A 386 -4.12 20.06 4.03
C GLN A 386 -3.56 21.34 4.66
N THR A 387 -2.23 21.50 4.63
CA THR A 387 -1.57 22.56 5.39
C THR A 387 -0.88 23.54 4.45
N LEU A 388 -1.06 24.83 4.72
CA LEU A 388 -0.31 25.95 4.14
C LEU A 388 0.39 26.70 5.25
N MET A 389 1.70 26.88 5.14
CA MET A 389 2.54 27.62 6.09
C MET A 389 3.11 28.86 5.40
N ILE A 390 3.14 29.97 6.10
CA ILE A 390 3.70 31.23 5.63
C ILE A 390 5.00 31.52 6.39
N PHE A 391 6.03 31.90 5.64
CA PHE A 391 7.36 32.21 6.16
C PHE A 391 7.77 33.61 5.78
N THR A 392 8.44 34.28 6.69
CA THR A 392 9.11 35.56 6.49
C THR A 392 10.60 35.46 6.83
N PRO A 393 11.46 36.31 6.24
CA PRO A 393 12.89 36.29 6.58
C PRO A 393 13.18 36.62 8.05
N GLU A 394 12.34 37.45 8.70
CA GLU A 394 12.52 37.92 10.06
C GLU A 394 12.12 36.87 11.10
N ASP A 395 10.95 36.24 10.93
CA ASP A 395 10.33 35.43 11.97
C ASP A 395 10.29 33.95 11.68
N GLY A 396 10.69 33.52 10.46
CA GLY A 396 10.56 32.13 10.03
C GLY A 396 9.10 31.79 9.75
N ARG A 397 8.58 30.72 10.34
CA ARG A 397 7.18 30.31 10.20
C ARG A 397 6.26 31.25 10.97
N GLU A 398 5.76 32.28 10.30
CA GLU A 398 4.87 33.29 10.89
C GLU A 398 3.49 32.72 11.22
N CYS A 399 2.89 31.92 10.30
CA CYS A 399 1.61 31.29 10.57
C CYS A 399 1.39 29.99 9.79
N THR A 400 0.44 29.19 10.29
CA THR A 400 0.01 27.93 9.68
C THR A 400 -1.50 27.92 9.50
N TYR A 401 -1.93 27.69 8.26
CA TYR A 401 -3.31 27.46 7.89
C TYR A 401 -3.59 25.96 7.77
N ASN A 402 -4.21 25.40 8.78
CA ASN A 402 -4.71 24.02 8.76
C ASN A 402 -6.08 23.99 8.07
N ILE A 403 -6.09 23.94 6.73
CA ILE A 403 -7.28 24.07 5.90
C ILE A 403 -8.10 22.78 5.96
N LYS A 404 -9.25 22.85 6.65
CA LYS A 404 -10.22 21.75 6.69
C LYS A 404 -11.04 21.70 5.41
N LEU A 405 -11.34 20.44 4.97
CA LEU A 405 -11.97 20.14 3.68
C LEU A 405 -13.22 19.26 3.83
#